data_62751d7fb1dab3ae2db5ac568f10c2c3
#
_entry.id   62751d7fb1dab3ae2db5ac568f10c2c3
#
_cell.length_a   1.000
_cell.length_b   1.000
_cell.length_c   1.000
_cell.angle_alpha   90.00
_cell.angle_beta   90.00
_cell.angle_gamma   90.00
#
_symmetry.space_group_name_H-M   'P 1'
#
loop_
_entity.id
_entity.type
_entity.pdbx_description
1 polymer ?
#
loop_
_entity_poly.entity_id
_entity_poly.type
_entity_poly.pdbx_seq_one_letter_code
_entity_poly.pdbx_strand_id
1 'polypeptide(L)'
;MKKSLFVSSAMALLAIASLASCGKNTQDADPNTIQIYAWESGLGLDWLKQTVADFNASQSEYTAVLETSTNASTIIKTLDLGTSNAYDLYFSSLGTFQYYDSFATLDDVLEYKNEGESKTIKEKFYPGFLDSERDPDDGKYRLLNYGNTVAGIVYNCDLVDEKDLPRTTDELSNLVLELGNKKITPWLFYNEPGGLNGYWNYVSSAWAAQYDGLDYYYNHLMTLKDDSGNTPSRAVFEKKDGRYKALKVMEDIITPNTTHSQCTSTNFTTVQNLYLKGQAALTVNGSWLLNENKSTANINMMKTPVISSIVEKLEDTKMTDEELSEIIKNIDDGKAYDADTYSCSLNDYNRIKEARTVIYNNSAEQYIFAPNYSNALDASKAFLKYFFKDSSILTYMNTLHLPSNVRLDNASLYDGSNDSKWSKTLFGMAENEGLMVRTSRSPVLRDHGVNAFAGVQTAQSFLAGNPSDRKNADQVWDELLAVIDEGWEAWTNE
;
A
#
# COMPACT_ATOMS: atom_id res chain seq x y z
N MET A 1 -4.11 -22.90 65.54
CA MET A 1 -5.36 -22.60 64.82
C MET A 1 -5.08 -21.48 63.87
N LYS A 2 -4.81 -21.75 62.56
CA LYS A 2 -4.70 -20.78 61.52
C LYS A 2 -5.78 -21.10 60.49
N LYS A 3 -6.71 -20.19 60.26
CA LYS A 3 -7.74 -20.27 59.26
C LYS A 3 -7.14 -19.84 57.91
N SER A 4 -7.12 -20.72 56.95
CA SER A 4 -6.81 -20.40 55.55
C SER A 4 -8.07 -19.90 54.89
N LEU A 5 -8.00 -18.67 54.32
CA LEU A 5 -9.00 -18.17 53.41
C LEU A 5 -8.76 -18.78 52.03
N PHE A 6 -9.74 -19.52 51.54
CA PHE A 6 -9.84 -19.93 50.16
C PHE A 6 -10.42 -18.76 49.36
N VAL A 7 -9.63 -18.18 48.46
CA VAL A 7 -10.11 -17.28 47.43
C VAL A 7 -10.53 -18.13 46.24
N SER A 8 -11.83 -18.23 46.03
CA SER A 8 -12.41 -18.88 44.85
C SER A 8 -12.27 -17.94 43.65
N SER A 9 -11.32 -18.23 42.79
CA SER A 9 -11.26 -17.60 41.45
C SER A 9 -12.34 -18.25 40.58
N ALA A 10 -13.39 -17.49 40.29
CA ALA A 10 -14.36 -17.87 39.27
C ALA A 10 -13.68 -17.71 37.90
N MET A 11 -13.18 -18.79 37.32
CA MET A 11 -12.90 -18.88 35.90
C MET A 11 -14.24 -18.85 35.15
N ALA A 12 -14.52 -17.71 34.51
CA ALA A 12 -15.54 -17.66 33.48
C ALA A 12 -15.02 -18.47 32.28
N LEU A 13 -15.52 -19.70 32.11
CA LEU A 13 -15.39 -20.45 30.88
C LEU A 13 -16.17 -19.66 29.80
N LEU A 14 -15.44 -18.94 28.93
CA LEU A 14 -15.98 -18.57 27.64
C LEU A 14 -16.19 -19.86 26.85
N ALA A 15 -17.45 -20.29 26.79
CA ALA A 15 -17.87 -21.32 25.86
C ALA A 15 -17.76 -20.72 24.46
N ILE A 16 -16.67 -21.05 23.74
CA ILE A 16 -16.60 -20.90 22.30
C ILE A 16 -17.62 -21.90 21.74
N ALA A 17 -18.84 -21.42 21.53
CA ALA A 17 -19.80 -22.11 20.69
C ALA A 17 -19.28 -22.01 19.25
N SER A 18 -18.50 -22.99 18.82
CA SER A 18 -18.30 -23.30 17.42
C SER A 18 -19.65 -23.76 16.86
N LEU A 19 -20.49 -22.80 16.53
CA LEU A 19 -21.65 -23.07 15.71
C LEU A 19 -21.10 -23.37 14.31
N ALA A 20 -21.06 -24.65 13.99
CA ALA A 20 -20.96 -25.10 12.62
C ALA A 20 -22.13 -24.45 11.86
N SER A 21 -21.86 -23.33 11.21
CA SER A 21 -22.79 -22.68 10.29
C SER A 21 -22.86 -23.52 9.03
N CYS A 22 -23.60 -24.61 9.08
CA CYS A 22 -24.07 -25.28 7.87
C CYS A 22 -25.19 -24.43 7.24
N GLY A 23 -24.83 -23.60 6.24
CA GLY A 23 -25.75 -23.26 5.16
C GLY A 23 -26.92 -22.34 5.47
N LYS A 24 -26.76 -21.32 6.34
CA LYS A 24 -27.73 -20.21 6.35
C LYS A 24 -27.19 -19.11 5.42
N ASN A 25 -28.00 -18.73 4.44
CA ASN A 25 -27.73 -17.55 3.61
C ASN A 25 -28.04 -16.27 4.41
N THR A 26 -27.51 -15.12 3.96
CA THR A 26 -27.70 -13.83 4.66
C THR A 26 -29.17 -13.45 4.82
N GLN A 27 -30.08 -13.95 3.97
CA GLN A 27 -31.52 -13.62 4.05
C GLN A 27 -32.26 -14.39 5.16
N ASP A 28 -31.71 -15.54 5.60
CA ASP A 28 -32.29 -16.35 6.68
C ASP A 28 -31.56 -16.12 8.02
N ALA A 29 -30.54 -15.26 8.04
CA ALA A 29 -29.77 -14.95 9.24
C ALA A 29 -30.48 -13.91 10.12
N ASP A 30 -30.13 -13.89 11.41
CA ASP A 30 -30.58 -12.84 12.34
C ASP A 30 -30.04 -11.46 11.88
N PRO A 31 -30.90 -10.46 11.59
CA PRO A 31 -30.47 -9.15 11.14
C PRO A 31 -29.62 -8.38 12.17
N ASN A 32 -29.61 -8.83 13.42
CA ASN A 32 -28.79 -8.23 14.48
C ASN A 32 -27.42 -8.92 14.64
N THR A 33 -27.16 -9.98 13.86
CA THR A 33 -25.86 -10.68 13.90
C THR A 33 -25.09 -10.45 12.61
N ILE A 34 -23.93 -9.80 12.73
CA ILE A 34 -23.05 -9.46 11.61
C ILE A 34 -22.03 -10.58 11.42
N GLN A 35 -22.03 -11.23 10.27
CA GLN A 35 -20.97 -12.18 9.90
C GLN A 35 -19.87 -11.43 9.15
N ILE A 36 -18.75 -11.21 9.81
CA ILE A 36 -17.58 -10.51 9.25
C ILE A 36 -16.62 -11.54 8.69
N TYR A 37 -16.20 -11.39 7.44
CA TYR A 37 -15.15 -12.19 6.83
C TYR A 37 -13.92 -11.34 6.53
N ALA A 38 -12.75 -11.70 7.08
CA ALA A 38 -11.54 -10.91 6.99
C ALA A 38 -10.35 -11.68 6.45
N TRP A 39 -9.60 -11.03 5.56
CA TRP A 39 -8.32 -11.51 5.06
C TRP A 39 -7.21 -11.22 6.07
N GLU A 40 -6.56 -12.28 6.55
CA GLU A 40 -5.37 -12.16 7.39
C GLU A 40 -4.14 -11.88 6.50
N SER A 41 -3.92 -10.59 6.21
CA SER A 41 -2.76 -10.10 5.49
C SER A 41 -1.51 -10.02 6.38
N GLY A 42 -0.41 -9.50 5.84
CA GLY A 42 0.84 -9.25 6.58
C GLY A 42 0.72 -8.36 7.81
N LEU A 43 -0.39 -7.63 7.97
CA LEU A 43 -0.69 -6.85 9.19
C LEU A 43 -1.22 -7.73 10.33
N GLY A 44 -1.72 -8.95 10.05
CA GLY A 44 -2.47 -9.74 11.01
C GLY A 44 -3.83 -9.11 11.33
N LEU A 45 -4.59 -9.73 12.24
CA LEU A 45 -5.97 -9.33 12.58
C LEU A 45 -6.22 -9.17 14.08
N ASP A 46 -5.19 -9.12 14.93
CA ASP A 46 -5.39 -9.02 16.38
C ASP A 46 -6.09 -7.71 16.77
N TRP A 47 -5.80 -6.63 16.06
CA TRP A 47 -6.51 -5.35 16.19
C TRP A 47 -8.00 -5.47 15.84
N LEU A 48 -8.38 -6.21 14.80
CA LEU A 48 -9.77 -6.40 14.41
C LEU A 48 -10.51 -7.33 15.37
N LYS A 49 -9.87 -8.41 15.84
CA LYS A 49 -10.41 -9.29 16.87
C LYS A 49 -10.73 -8.50 18.15
N GLN A 50 -9.83 -7.61 18.57
CA GLN A 50 -10.06 -6.74 19.72
C GLN A 50 -11.21 -5.77 19.46
N THR A 51 -11.24 -5.12 18.29
CA THR A 51 -12.31 -4.18 17.91
C THR A 51 -13.70 -4.87 17.91
N VAL A 52 -13.78 -6.09 17.40
CA VAL A 52 -15.02 -6.91 17.43
C VAL A 52 -15.43 -7.22 18.88
N ALA A 53 -14.49 -7.62 19.74
CA ALA A 53 -14.77 -7.88 21.13
C ALA A 53 -15.27 -6.63 21.87
N ASP A 54 -14.63 -5.49 21.64
CA ASP A 54 -14.99 -4.19 22.25
C ASP A 54 -16.36 -3.70 21.75
N PHE A 55 -16.66 -3.86 20.46
CA PHE A 55 -17.98 -3.57 19.90
C PHE A 55 -19.07 -4.39 20.61
N ASN A 56 -18.89 -5.71 20.68
CA ASN A 56 -19.85 -6.59 21.34
C ASN A 56 -20.03 -6.29 22.83
N ALA A 57 -18.98 -5.81 23.50
CA ALA A 57 -19.04 -5.42 24.90
C ALA A 57 -19.68 -4.03 25.14
N SER A 58 -19.64 -3.15 24.15
CA SER A 58 -20.08 -1.73 24.28
C SER A 58 -21.59 -1.54 24.15
N GLN A 59 -22.31 -2.51 23.61
CA GLN A 59 -23.75 -2.44 23.35
C GLN A 59 -24.35 -3.85 23.35
N SER A 60 -25.71 -3.97 23.27
CA SER A 60 -26.42 -5.26 23.29
C SER A 60 -27.42 -5.43 22.14
N GLU A 61 -27.47 -4.49 21.22
CA GLU A 61 -28.40 -4.49 20.08
C GLU A 61 -27.89 -5.43 18.97
N TYR A 62 -26.58 -5.42 18.73
CA TYR A 62 -25.95 -6.17 17.66
C TYR A 62 -24.85 -7.09 18.18
N THR A 63 -24.59 -8.18 17.43
CA THR A 63 -23.49 -9.10 17.69
C THR A 63 -22.62 -9.25 16.45
N ALA A 64 -21.33 -8.97 16.54
CA ALA A 64 -20.37 -9.20 15.46
C ALA A 64 -19.64 -10.53 15.66
N VAL A 65 -19.56 -11.35 14.60
CA VAL A 65 -18.83 -12.63 14.55
C VAL A 65 -17.79 -12.54 13.46
N LEU A 66 -16.53 -12.83 13.79
CA LEU A 66 -15.40 -12.72 12.86
C LEU A 66 -14.92 -14.09 12.41
N GLU A 67 -14.89 -14.32 11.11
CA GLU A 67 -14.21 -15.42 10.46
C GLU A 67 -13.02 -14.89 9.65
N THR A 68 -11.90 -15.62 9.62
CA THR A 68 -10.67 -15.17 8.98
C THR A 68 -10.13 -16.19 7.99
N SER A 69 -9.43 -15.72 6.97
CA SER A 69 -8.71 -16.56 6.02
C SER A 69 -7.40 -15.88 5.60
N THR A 70 -6.36 -16.67 5.41
CA THR A 70 -5.09 -16.22 4.82
C THR A 70 -5.15 -16.11 3.29
N ASN A 71 -6.25 -16.54 2.67
CA ASN A 71 -6.43 -16.54 1.22
C ASN A 71 -7.53 -15.54 0.81
N ALA A 72 -7.11 -14.37 0.33
CA ALA A 72 -8.02 -13.33 -0.15
C ALA A 72 -8.97 -13.81 -1.26
N SER A 73 -8.48 -14.65 -2.18
CA SER A 73 -9.31 -15.19 -3.27
C SER A 73 -10.45 -16.07 -2.76
N THR A 74 -10.26 -16.78 -1.64
CA THR A 74 -11.35 -17.58 -1.03
C THR A 74 -12.43 -16.68 -0.47
N ILE A 75 -12.05 -15.57 0.19
CA ILE A 75 -12.98 -14.59 0.73
C ILE A 75 -13.85 -14.01 -0.39
N ILE A 76 -13.22 -13.59 -1.47
CA ILE A 76 -13.87 -12.96 -2.61
C ILE A 76 -14.83 -13.89 -3.34
N LYS A 77 -14.47 -15.15 -3.50
CA LYS A 77 -15.34 -16.17 -4.11
C LYS A 77 -16.67 -16.38 -3.39
N THR A 78 -16.77 -16.01 -2.11
CA THR A 78 -18.07 -16.06 -1.43
C THR A 78 -19.08 -15.08 -2.01
N LEU A 79 -18.64 -14.01 -2.67
CA LEU A 79 -19.50 -13.05 -3.35
C LEU A 79 -20.19 -13.65 -4.59
N ASP A 80 -19.61 -14.71 -5.21
CA ASP A 80 -20.27 -15.45 -6.31
C ASP A 80 -21.59 -16.11 -5.88
N LEU A 81 -21.77 -16.31 -4.57
CA LEU A 81 -22.99 -16.90 -4.03
C LEU A 81 -24.17 -15.93 -4.00
N GLY A 82 -23.94 -14.62 -4.23
CA GLY A 82 -24.97 -13.58 -4.22
C GLY A 82 -25.79 -13.65 -2.92
N THR A 83 -27.12 -13.69 -3.02
CA THR A 83 -28.04 -13.76 -1.86
C THR A 83 -27.91 -15.06 -1.04
N SER A 84 -27.19 -16.06 -1.53
CA SER A 84 -26.86 -17.29 -0.76
C SER A 84 -25.57 -17.17 0.03
N ASN A 85 -24.90 -16.00 -0.04
CA ASN A 85 -23.74 -15.69 0.76
C ASN A 85 -24.08 -15.64 2.25
N ALA A 86 -23.13 -16.05 3.12
CA ALA A 86 -23.30 -16.07 4.56
C ALA A 86 -22.71 -14.87 5.28
N TYR A 87 -22.01 -13.98 4.57
CA TYR A 87 -21.26 -12.86 5.16
C TYR A 87 -21.88 -11.52 4.83
N ASP A 88 -21.86 -10.62 5.82
CA ASP A 88 -22.50 -9.31 5.81
C ASP A 88 -21.50 -8.17 5.66
N LEU A 89 -20.26 -8.38 6.06
CA LEU A 89 -19.21 -7.37 6.04
C LEU A 89 -17.86 -8.01 5.74
N TYR A 90 -17.07 -7.35 4.92
CA TYR A 90 -15.78 -7.83 4.46
C TYR A 90 -14.65 -6.87 4.79
N PHE A 91 -13.52 -7.44 5.21
CA PHE A 91 -12.21 -6.79 5.30
C PHE A 91 -11.26 -7.57 4.39
N SER A 92 -11.02 -7.10 3.16
CA SER A 92 -10.29 -7.88 2.16
C SER A 92 -9.59 -7.00 1.14
N SER A 93 -8.75 -7.61 0.30
CA SER A 93 -8.15 -6.95 -0.84
C SER A 93 -9.14 -6.81 -1.99
N LEU A 94 -8.80 -5.93 -2.95
CA LEU A 94 -9.59 -5.73 -4.14
C LEU A 94 -9.20 -6.67 -5.30
N GLY A 95 -9.79 -7.84 -5.36
CA GLY A 95 -10.01 -8.54 -6.61
C GLY A 95 -11.50 -8.52 -7.00
N THR A 96 -12.24 -7.46 -6.64
CA THR A 96 -13.70 -7.50 -6.46
C THR A 96 -14.45 -6.42 -7.21
N PHE A 97 -13.84 -5.68 -8.12
CA PHE A 97 -14.57 -4.65 -8.87
C PHE A 97 -15.72 -5.22 -9.70
N GLN A 98 -15.63 -6.47 -10.13
CA GLN A 98 -16.78 -7.15 -10.78
C GLN A 98 -18.02 -7.27 -9.90
N TYR A 99 -17.90 -7.11 -8.57
CA TYR A 99 -19.01 -7.13 -7.62
C TYR A 99 -19.41 -5.73 -7.14
N TYR A 100 -18.78 -4.68 -7.66
CA TYR A 100 -18.92 -3.32 -7.14
C TYR A 100 -20.38 -2.85 -7.04
N ASP A 101 -21.19 -3.16 -8.05
CA ASP A 101 -22.62 -2.83 -8.08
C ASP A 101 -23.44 -3.59 -7.03
N SER A 102 -22.89 -4.69 -6.49
CA SER A 102 -23.49 -5.47 -5.41
C SER A 102 -23.15 -4.94 -4.03
N PHE A 103 -22.35 -3.89 -3.91
CA PHE A 103 -21.99 -3.31 -2.62
C PHE A 103 -22.95 -2.19 -2.20
N ALA A 104 -23.23 -2.15 -0.92
CA ALA A 104 -24.03 -1.10 -0.32
C ALA A 104 -23.28 0.22 -0.28
N THR A 105 -24.02 1.33 -0.38
CA THR A 105 -23.43 2.65 -0.16
C THR A 105 -23.16 2.90 1.33
N LEU A 106 -22.03 3.51 1.62
CA LEU A 106 -21.50 3.78 2.97
C LEU A 106 -21.43 5.27 3.29
N ASP A 107 -22.11 6.11 2.51
CA ASP A 107 -22.15 7.57 2.70
C ASP A 107 -22.65 7.95 4.09
N ASP A 108 -23.68 7.26 4.59
CA ASP A 108 -24.26 7.49 5.92
C ASP A 108 -23.28 7.09 7.07
N VAL A 109 -22.35 6.18 6.82
CA VAL A 109 -21.27 5.88 7.74
C VAL A 109 -20.25 7.03 7.72
N LEU A 110 -19.87 7.51 6.54
CA LEU A 110 -18.90 8.59 6.38
C LEU A 110 -19.39 9.91 6.97
N GLU A 111 -20.66 10.24 6.81
CA GLU A 111 -21.25 11.48 7.36
C GLU A 111 -21.57 11.36 8.87
N TYR A 112 -21.41 10.18 9.46
CA TYR A 112 -21.66 9.97 10.88
C TYR A 112 -20.55 10.62 11.72
N LYS A 113 -20.96 11.22 12.86
CA LYS A 113 -20.07 11.76 13.87
C LYS A 113 -20.25 10.96 15.16
N ASN A 114 -19.18 10.32 15.61
CA ASN A 114 -19.20 9.55 16.84
C ASN A 114 -19.41 10.44 18.07
N GLU A 115 -20.06 9.91 19.09
CA GLU A 115 -20.25 10.62 20.36
C GLU A 115 -18.89 10.99 20.99
N GLY A 116 -18.75 12.25 21.35
CA GLY A 116 -17.52 12.81 21.90
C GLY A 116 -16.48 13.26 20.88
N GLU A 117 -16.71 13.01 19.60
CA GLU A 117 -15.86 13.49 18.50
C GLU A 117 -16.40 14.80 17.91
N SER A 118 -15.52 15.64 17.38
CA SER A 118 -15.87 16.91 16.74
C SER A 118 -16.10 16.77 15.23
N LYS A 119 -15.44 15.80 14.59
CA LYS A 119 -15.44 15.55 13.16
C LYS A 119 -16.30 14.35 12.78
N THR A 120 -16.85 14.37 11.57
CA THR A 120 -17.42 13.18 10.93
C THR A 120 -16.32 12.19 10.60
N ILE A 121 -16.69 10.92 10.36
CA ILE A 121 -15.73 9.90 9.90
C ILE A 121 -15.03 10.37 8.61
N LYS A 122 -15.77 10.96 7.68
CA LYS A 122 -15.24 11.49 6.42
C LYS A 122 -14.16 12.55 6.63
N GLU A 123 -14.37 13.49 7.54
CA GLU A 123 -13.42 14.56 7.85
C GLU A 123 -12.16 14.07 8.54
N LYS A 124 -12.17 12.85 9.10
CA LYS A 124 -11.00 12.22 9.72
C LYS A 124 -10.10 11.50 8.70
N PHE A 125 -10.59 11.13 7.52
CA PHE A 125 -9.74 10.53 6.50
C PHE A 125 -8.61 11.47 6.08
N TYR A 126 -7.45 10.90 5.77
CA TYR A 126 -6.38 11.66 5.13
C TYR A 126 -6.84 12.16 3.75
N PRO A 127 -6.44 13.37 3.33
CA PRO A 127 -6.75 13.90 2.01
C PRO A 127 -6.35 12.92 0.90
N GLY A 128 -7.20 12.80 -0.12
CA GLY A 128 -6.96 11.96 -1.28
C GLY A 128 -7.40 10.49 -1.13
N PHE A 129 -7.50 9.94 0.09
CA PHE A 129 -7.88 8.53 0.26
C PHE A 129 -9.33 8.23 -0.13
N LEU A 130 -10.25 9.13 0.12
CA LEU A 130 -11.66 8.95 -0.26
C LEU A 130 -11.95 9.36 -1.71
N ASP A 131 -11.21 10.30 -2.25
CA ASP A 131 -11.49 10.81 -3.60
C ASP A 131 -11.35 9.71 -4.65
N SER A 132 -10.39 8.81 -4.49
CA SER A 132 -10.18 7.66 -5.37
C SER A 132 -11.26 6.58 -5.23
N GLU A 133 -11.95 6.52 -4.09
CA GLU A 133 -13.00 5.52 -3.81
C GLU A 133 -14.40 6.03 -4.18
N ARG A 134 -14.51 7.29 -4.53
CA ARG A 134 -15.76 7.88 -4.96
C ARG A 134 -16.18 7.34 -6.33
N ASP A 135 -17.38 6.81 -6.40
CA ASP A 135 -17.96 6.35 -7.67
C ASP A 135 -18.09 7.52 -8.65
N PRO A 136 -17.51 7.45 -9.87
CA PRO A 136 -17.62 8.52 -10.84
C PRO A 136 -19.05 8.69 -11.40
N ASP A 137 -19.87 7.62 -11.39
CA ASP A 137 -21.18 7.63 -12.01
C ASP A 137 -22.24 8.25 -11.09
N ASP A 138 -22.27 7.89 -9.82
CA ASP A 138 -23.28 8.37 -8.86
C ASP A 138 -22.71 9.18 -7.70
N GLY A 139 -21.37 9.28 -7.59
CA GLY A 139 -20.67 10.04 -6.56
C GLY A 139 -20.70 9.41 -5.17
N LYS A 140 -21.13 8.14 -5.04
CA LYS A 140 -21.27 7.42 -3.78
C LYS A 140 -20.00 6.65 -3.38
N TYR A 141 -19.94 6.25 -2.12
CA TYR A 141 -18.85 5.44 -1.57
C TYR A 141 -19.38 4.04 -1.24
N ARG A 142 -18.78 3.01 -1.85
CA ARG A 142 -19.11 1.59 -1.60
C ARG A 142 -17.95 0.81 -1.01
N LEU A 143 -16.77 1.36 -1.07
CA LEU A 143 -15.53 0.83 -0.53
C LEU A 143 -14.92 1.84 0.43
N LEU A 144 -14.38 1.38 1.55
CA LEU A 144 -13.61 2.20 2.48
C LEU A 144 -12.28 1.51 2.77
N ASN A 145 -11.18 2.25 2.74
CA ASN A 145 -9.87 1.74 3.14
C ASN A 145 -9.71 1.83 4.65
N TYR A 146 -9.04 0.84 5.27
CA TYR A 146 -8.80 0.86 6.71
C TYR A 146 -7.33 1.00 7.11
N GLY A 147 -6.40 0.67 6.24
CA GLY A 147 -4.97 0.76 6.52
C GLY A 147 -4.26 1.81 5.69
N ASN A 148 -3.25 2.44 6.25
CA ASN A 148 -2.34 3.35 5.56
C ASN A 148 -0.98 2.65 5.43
N THR A 149 -0.86 1.79 4.43
CA THR A 149 0.35 1.01 4.19
C THR A 149 1.15 1.59 3.05
N VAL A 150 2.40 1.86 3.32
CA VAL A 150 3.36 2.37 2.33
C VAL A 150 4.34 1.28 1.91
N ALA A 151 4.82 1.36 0.68
CA ALA A 151 5.82 0.45 0.15
C ALA A 151 6.93 1.23 -0.56
N GLY A 152 8.16 0.71 -0.48
CA GLY A 152 9.33 1.38 -1.01
C GLY A 152 10.61 0.61 -0.74
N ILE A 153 11.72 1.33 -0.68
CA ILE A 153 13.04 0.76 -0.39
C ILE A 153 13.25 0.75 1.12
N VAL A 154 13.46 -0.46 1.65
CA VAL A 154 13.79 -0.70 3.05
C VAL A 154 15.28 -0.96 3.17
N TYR A 155 15.94 -0.33 4.14
CA TYR A 155 17.36 -0.51 4.38
C TYR A 155 17.66 -1.10 5.76
N ASN A 156 18.74 -1.87 5.85
CA ASN A 156 19.25 -2.41 7.10
C ASN A 156 20.12 -1.33 7.78
N CYS A 157 19.69 -0.85 8.95
CA CYS A 157 20.38 0.22 9.69
C CYS A 157 21.74 -0.18 10.26
N ASP A 158 22.06 -1.48 10.28
CA ASP A 158 23.37 -1.96 10.68
C ASP A 158 24.41 -1.96 9.53
N LEU A 159 23.92 -1.83 8.28
CA LEU A 159 24.72 -1.87 7.06
C LEU A 159 24.76 -0.54 6.30
N VAL A 160 23.76 0.32 6.49
CA VAL A 160 23.63 1.64 5.86
C VAL A 160 23.31 2.69 6.91
N ASP A 161 24.17 3.69 7.04
CA ASP A 161 23.92 4.85 7.90
C ASP A 161 22.84 5.76 7.29
N GLU A 162 21.98 6.33 8.13
CA GLU A 162 20.92 7.26 7.70
C GLU A 162 21.46 8.50 6.97
N LYS A 163 22.63 8.99 7.37
CA LYS A 163 23.30 10.14 6.72
C LYS A 163 23.73 9.87 5.29
N ASP A 164 23.90 8.59 4.92
CA ASP A 164 24.36 8.14 3.61
C ASP A 164 23.18 7.70 2.72
N LEU A 165 21.93 7.92 3.15
CA LEU A 165 20.76 7.59 2.37
C LEU A 165 20.66 8.48 1.11
N PRO A 166 20.39 7.86 -0.05
CA PRO A 166 20.32 8.56 -1.31
C PRO A 166 19.09 9.46 -1.41
N ARG A 167 19.24 10.65 -1.97
CA ARG A 167 18.16 11.59 -2.28
C ARG A 167 17.72 11.49 -3.72
N THR A 168 18.62 11.06 -4.60
CA THR A 168 18.40 10.89 -6.03
C THR A 168 18.67 9.43 -6.44
N THR A 169 18.21 9.05 -7.65
CA THR A 169 18.50 7.70 -8.18
C THR A 169 19.96 7.51 -8.58
N ASP A 170 20.67 8.58 -8.93
CA ASP A 170 22.12 8.50 -9.22
C ASP A 170 22.90 8.29 -7.92
N GLU A 171 22.53 8.94 -6.82
CA GLU A 171 23.06 8.63 -5.49
C GLU A 171 22.73 7.19 -5.05
N LEU A 172 21.54 6.68 -5.40
CA LEU A 172 21.19 5.27 -5.12
C LEU A 172 22.09 4.31 -5.90
N SER A 173 22.35 4.57 -7.17
CA SER A 173 23.29 3.80 -7.98
C SER A 173 24.68 3.80 -7.35
N ASN A 174 25.16 4.96 -6.89
CA ASN A 174 26.44 5.10 -6.22
C ASN A 174 26.49 4.29 -4.90
N LEU A 175 25.44 4.37 -4.07
CA LEU A 175 25.33 3.58 -2.84
C LEU A 175 25.39 2.07 -3.14
N VAL A 176 24.68 1.61 -4.14
CA VAL A 176 24.68 0.19 -4.56
C VAL A 176 26.09 -0.27 -4.97
N LEU A 177 26.82 0.55 -5.73
CA LEU A 177 28.20 0.26 -6.13
C LEU A 177 29.14 0.25 -4.93
N GLU A 178 29.02 1.21 -4.01
CA GLU A 178 29.83 1.27 -2.80
C GLU A 178 29.64 0.06 -1.90
N LEU A 179 28.38 -0.37 -1.69
CA LEU A 179 28.08 -1.58 -0.92
C LEU A 179 28.75 -2.80 -1.53
N GLY A 180 28.65 -2.97 -2.86
CA GLY A 180 29.33 -4.03 -3.59
C GLY A 180 30.86 -4.00 -3.40
N ASN A 181 31.48 -2.83 -3.47
CA ASN A 181 32.93 -2.64 -3.23
C ASN A 181 33.32 -3.00 -1.79
N LYS A 182 32.44 -2.77 -0.82
CA LYS A 182 32.60 -3.18 0.59
C LYS A 182 32.30 -4.67 0.82
N LYS A 183 31.95 -5.43 -0.23
CA LYS A 183 31.52 -6.84 -0.18
C LYS A 183 30.24 -7.06 0.64
N ILE A 184 29.41 -6.06 0.73
CA ILE A 184 28.05 -6.12 1.27
C ILE A 184 27.11 -6.35 0.08
N THR A 185 26.27 -7.37 0.13
CA THR A 185 25.26 -7.60 -0.92
C THR A 185 24.28 -6.42 -0.90
N PRO A 186 24.15 -5.64 -2.00
CA PRO A 186 23.22 -4.51 -2.00
C PRO A 186 21.77 -4.96 -1.89
N TRP A 187 21.28 -5.80 -2.81
CA TRP A 187 19.88 -6.13 -2.94
C TRP A 187 19.54 -7.57 -2.57
N LEU A 188 18.46 -7.74 -1.81
CA LEU A 188 17.74 -9.00 -1.65
C LEU A 188 16.23 -8.72 -1.68
N PHE A 189 15.56 -9.15 -2.72
CA PHE A 189 14.13 -8.96 -2.91
C PHE A 189 13.48 -10.22 -3.48
N TYR A 190 12.18 -10.37 -3.28
CA TYR A 190 11.43 -11.45 -3.88
C TYR A 190 11.13 -11.16 -5.35
N ASN A 191 11.37 -12.16 -6.19
CA ASN A 191 11.06 -12.13 -7.61
C ASN A 191 10.48 -13.48 -8.00
N GLU A 192 9.17 -13.56 -8.14
CA GLU A 192 8.47 -14.81 -8.38
C GLU A 192 8.71 -15.30 -9.81
N PRO A 193 9.20 -16.54 -10.00
CA PRO A 193 9.30 -17.13 -11.31
C PRO A 193 7.91 -17.28 -11.94
N GLY A 194 7.67 -16.61 -13.08
CA GLY A 194 6.37 -16.60 -13.77
C GLY A 194 5.33 -15.66 -13.15
N GLY A 195 5.69 -14.90 -12.12
CA GLY A 195 4.84 -13.94 -11.43
C GLY A 195 5.12 -12.48 -11.77
N LEU A 196 4.44 -11.58 -11.09
CA LEU A 196 4.67 -10.14 -11.15
C LEU A 196 6.06 -9.80 -10.61
N ASN A 197 6.56 -8.60 -10.91
CA ASN A 197 7.91 -8.08 -10.58
C ASN A 197 8.23 -8.00 -9.06
N GLY A 198 7.61 -8.82 -8.24
CA GLY A 198 7.67 -8.65 -6.81
C GLY A 198 7.18 -7.24 -6.44
N TYR A 199 7.79 -6.64 -5.44
CA TYR A 199 7.42 -5.28 -5.02
C TYR A 199 8.11 -4.15 -5.80
N TRP A 200 8.89 -4.46 -6.84
CA TRP A 200 9.55 -3.43 -7.66
C TRP A 200 8.56 -2.51 -8.39
N ASN A 201 7.33 -2.99 -8.67
CA ASN A 201 6.28 -2.15 -9.22
C ASN A 201 5.92 -0.97 -8.30
N TYR A 202 6.09 -1.08 -6.99
CA TYR A 202 5.83 0.02 -6.05
C TYR A 202 6.83 1.16 -6.25
N VAL A 203 8.11 0.81 -6.31
CA VAL A 203 9.19 1.79 -6.46
C VAL A 203 9.20 2.38 -7.88
N SER A 204 9.06 1.54 -8.91
CA SER A 204 9.04 2.01 -10.30
C SER A 204 7.82 2.89 -10.60
N SER A 205 6.66 2.61 -10.02
CA SER A 205 5.49 3.50 -10.14
C SER A 205 5.71 4.84 -9.45
N ALA A 206 6.39 4.85 -8.28
CA ALA A 206 6.75 6.10 -7.62
C ALA A 206 7.71 6.92 -8.47
N TRP A 207 8.75 6.31 -9.06
CA TRP A 207 9.67 7.00 -9.99
C TRP A 207 8.97 7.52 -11.24
N ALA A 208 8.04 6.74 -11.79
CA ALA A 208 7.23 7.19 -12.93
C ALA A 208 6.42 8.44 -12.57
N ALA A 209 5.72 8.43 -11.44
CA ALA A 209 4.95 9.58 -10.98
C ALA A 209 5.84 10.78 -10.61
N GLN A 210 7.04 10.56 -10.08
CA GLN A 210 8.03 11.61 -9.84
C GLN A 210 8.45 12.29 -11.14
N TYR A 211 8.69 11.52 -12.20
CA TYR A 211 9.11 12.04 -13.49
C TYR A 211 7.96 12.74 -14.23
N ASP A 212 6.79 12.12 -14.30
CA ASP A 212 5.65 12.62 -15.06
C ASP A 212 4.85 13.70 -14.32
N GLY A 213 4.87 13.69 -12.98
CA GLY A 213 4.05 14.51 -12.09
C GLY A 213 2.79 13.78 -11.61
N LEU A 214 2.33 14.12 -10.41
CA LEU A 214 1.15 13.51 -9.81
C LEU A 214 -0.12 13.82 -10.60
N ASP A 215 -0.24 15.02 -11.18
CA ASP A 215 -1.38 15.37 -12.01
C ASP A 215 -1.49 14.45 -13.24
N TYR A 216 -0.37 14.22 -13.95
CA TYR A 216 -0.35 13.28 -15.07
C TYR A 216 -0.65 11.85 -14.62
N TYR A 217 -0.06 11.42 -13.50
CA TYR A 217 -0.30 10.09 -12.95
C TYR A 217 -1.79 9.83 -12.70
N TYR A 218 -2.48 10.74 -12.03
CA TYR A 218 -3.89 10.56 -11.68
C TYR A 218 -4.85 10.80 -12.84
N ASN A 219 -4.61 11.82 -13.66
CA ASN A 219 -5.56 12.28 -14.67
C ASN A 219 -5.34 11.67 -16.06
N HIS A 220 -4.18 11.04 -16.30
CA HIS A 220 -3.86 10.39 -17.56
C HIS A 220 -3.59 8.90 -17.38
N LEU A 221 -2.55 8.51 -16.62
CA LEU A 221 -2.19 7.10 -16.48
C LEU A 221 -3.30 6.29 -15.80
N MET A 222 -3.80 6.74 -14.65
CA MET A 222 -4.82 6.00 -13.88
C MET A 222 -6.20 5.99 -14.56
N THR A 223 -6.47 6.88 -15.48
CA THR A 223 -7.71 6.96 -16.25
C THR A 223 -7.57 6.47 -17.68
N LEU A 224 -6.37 6.09 -18.12
CA LEU A 224 -6.03 5.77 -19.52
C LEU A 224 -6.43 6.85 -20.51
N LYS A 225 -6.32 8.12 -20.10
CA LYS A 225 -6.69 9.27 -20.90
C LYS A 225 -5.45 9.87 -21.57
N ASP A 226 -5.44 9.95 -22.90
CA ASP A 226 -4.35 10.57 -23.64
C ASP A 226 -4.46 12.12 -23.64
N ASP A 227 -3.42 12.79 -24.18
CA ASP A 227 -3.38 14.25 -24.25
C ASP A 227 -4.49 14.85 -25.15
N SER A 228 -5.12 14.03 -26.01
CA SER A 228 -6.25 14.42 -26.85
C SER A 228 -7.60 14.22 -26.17
N GLY A 229 -7.60 13.62 -24.97
CA GLY A 229 -8.79 13.34 -24.17
C GLY A 229 -9.49 12.00 -24.47
N ASN A 230 -8.92 11.15 -25.33
CA ASN A 230 -9.46 9.82 -25.59
C ASN A 230 -9.21 8.90 -24.39
N THR A 231 -10.22 8.07 -24.03
CA THR A 231 -10.15 7.09 -22.93
C THR A 231 -11.06 5.89 -23.23
N PRO A 232 -10.62 4.62 -23.08
CA PRO A 232 -9.22 4.24 -22.81
C PRO A 232 -8.33 4.46 -24.05
N SER A 233 -7.12 4.94 -23.86
CA SER A 233 -6.16 5.17 -24.95
C SER A 233 -4.85 4.44 -24.71
N ARG A 234 -4.46 3.61 -25.69
CA ARG A 234 -3.17 2.92 -25.71
C ARG A 234 -1.98 3.89 -25.79
N ALA A 235 -2.18 5.06 -26.39
CA ALA A 235 -1.13 6.07 -26.55
C ALA A 235 -0.49 6.51 -25.21
N VAL A 236 -1.20 6.35 -24.10
CA VAL A 236 -0.68 6.59 -22.75
C VAL A 236 0.56 5.74 -22.45
N PHE A 237 0.65 4.54 -23.03
CA PHE A 237 1.76 3.60 -22.77
C PHE A 237 2.92 3.68 -23.77
N GLU A 238 2.76 4.40 -24.88
CA GLU A 238 3.77 4.46 -25.95
C GLU A 238 4.92 5.43 -25.62
N LYS A 239 4.68 6.39 -24.72
CA LYS A 239 5.68 7.39 -24.38
C LYS A 239 6.81 6.79 -23.55
N LYS A 240 8.06 6.99 -23.99
CA LYS A 240 9.27 6.66 -23.20
C LYS A 240 9.52 7.72 -22.11
N ASP A 241 8.48 7.99 -21.32
CA ASP A 241 8.48 8.92 -20.18
C ASP A 241 8.70 8.17 -18.84
N GLY A 242 8.07 8.55 -17.76
CA GLY A 242 8.38 8.10 -16.41
C GLY A 242 8.49 6.59 -16.21
N ARG A 243 7.63 5.78 -16.83
CA ARG A 243 7.71 4.30 -16.75
C ARG A 243 8.99 3.77 -17.40
N TYR A 244 9.35 4.30 -18.57
CA TYR A 244 10.60 3.93 -19.25
C TYR A 244 11.82 4.42 -18.45
N LYS A 245 11.77 5.64 -17.90
CA LYS A 245 12.85 6.18 -17.05
C LYS A 245 13.04 5.34 -15.79
N ALA A 246 11.95 4.87 -15.18
CA ALA A 246 12.03 3.93 -14.05
C ALA A 246 12.70 2.60 -14.44
N LEU A 247 12.43 2.06 -15.65
CA LEU A 247 13.14 0.88 -16.16
C LEU A 247 14.64 1.12 -16.31
N LYS A 248 15.05 2.31 -16.75
CA LYS A 248 16.48 2.66 -16.86
C LYS A 248 17.17 2.64 -15.49
N VAL A 249 16.52 3.20 -14.46
CA VAL A 249 17.05 3.13 -13.09
C VAL A 249 17.16 1.67 -12.64
N MET A 250 16.12 0.85 -12.87
CA MET A 250 16.15 -0.57 -12.48
C MET A 250 17.27 -1.34 -13.20
N GLU A 251 17.49 -1.10 -14.49
CA GLU A 251 18.59 -1.69 -15.27
C GLU A 251 19.97 -1.40 -14.63
N ASP A 252 20.17 -0.17 -14.16
CA ASP A 252 21.44 0.28 -13.59
C ASP A 252 21.71 -0.36 -12.21
N ILE A 253 20.68 -0.50 -11.36
CA ILE A 253 20.87 -0.94 -9.97
C ILE A 253 20.62 -2.43 -9.76
N ILE A 254 19.90 -3.12 -10.65
CA ILE A 254 19.58 -4.55 -10.56
C ILE A 254 20.47 -5.34 -11.51
N THR A 255 21.56 -5.87 -11.00
CA THR A 255 22.49 -6.69 -11.76
C THR A 255 22.84 -7.95 -10.97
N PRO A 256 23.38 -9.01 -11.59
CA PRO A 256 23.85 -10.18 -10.85
C PRO A 256 24.93 -9.88 -9.81
N ASN A 257 25.68 -8.80 -9.98
CA ASN A 257 26.72 -8.39 -9.02
C ASN A 257 26.18 -7.59 -7.84
N THR A 258 25.02 -6.97 -7.99
CA THR A 258 24.38 -6.15 -6.96
C THR A 258 23.25 -6.88 -6.24
N THR A 259 22.88 -8.08 -6.69
CA THR A 259 21.69 -8.79 -6.23
C THR A 259 22.05 -10.17 -5.68
N HIS A 260 21.45 -10.53 -4.55
CA HIS A 260 21.64 -11.82 -3.91
C HIS A 260 21.09 -12.95 -4.79
N SER A 261 21.82 -14.07 -4.92
CA SER A 261 21.47 -15.19 -5.79
C SER A 261 20.13 -15.85 -5.47
N GLN A 262 19.63 -15.71 -4.26
CA GLN A 262 18.35 -16.26 -3.83
C GLN A 262 17.13 -15.47 -4.35
N CYS A 263 17.31 -14.28 -4.90
CA CYS A 263 16.19 -13.47 -5.42
C CYS A 263 15.36 -14.18 -6.49
N THR A 264 15.99 -15.05 -7.29
CA THR A 264 15.35 -15.73 -8.43
C THR A 264 15.09 -17.21 -8.20
N SER A 265 15.40 -17.74 -7.01
CA SER A 265 15.43 -19.19 -6.78
C SER A 265 14.67 -19.65 -5.51
N THR A 266 14.01 -18.74 -4.79
CA THR A 266 13.34 -19.09 -3.54
C THR A 266 12.00 -18.35 -3.38
N ASN A 267 11.24 -18.73 -2.36
CA ASN A 267 9.93 -18.16 -2.09
C ASN A 267 10.01 -16.86 -1.27
N PHE A 268 8.89 -16.14 -1.24
CA PHE A 268 8.71 -14.87 -0.56
C PHE A 268 9.16 -14.88 0.91
N THR A 269 8.66 -15.84 1.70
CA THR A 269 8.97 -15.93 3.13
C THR A 269 10.47 -16.15 3.39
N THR A 270 11.13 -16.96 2.55
CA THR A 270 12.57 -17.20 2.68
C THR A 270 13.37 -15.94 2.38
N VAL A 271 13.01 -15.19 1.33
CA VAL A 271 13.67 -13.91 0.99
C VAL A 271 13.55 -12.92 2.13
N GLN A 272 12.36 -12.72 2.67
CA GLN A 272 12.16 -11.83 3.81
C GLN A 272 13.00 -12.24 5.03
N ASN A 273 13.00 -13.53 5.37
CA ASN A 273 13.77 -14.05 6.49
C ASN A 273 15.29 -13.86 6.31
N LEU A 274 15.80 -14.04 5.10
CA LEU A 274 17.22 -13.81 4.79
C LEU A 274 17.57 -12.33 4.93
N TYR A 275 16.72 -11.44 4.41
CA TYR A 275 16.91 -9.99 4.55
C TYR A 275 16.89 -9.55 6.00
N LEU A 276 15.91 -9.98 6.79
CA LEU A 276 15.80 -9.65 8.22
C LEU A 276 16.95 -10.19 9.06
N LYS A 277 17.69 -11.20 8.55
CA LYS A 277 18.97 -11.71 9.13
C LYS A 277 20.21 -10.95 8.62
N GLY A 278 20.07 -9.87 7.89
CA GLY A 278 21.16 -9.02 7.44
C GLY A 278 21.96 -9.56 6.25
N GLN A 279 21.35 -10.41 5.39
CA GLN A 279 22.05 -10.96 4.23
C GLN A 279 22.17 -9.96 3.07
N ALA A 280 21.53 -8.80 3.15
CA ALA A 280 21.67 -7.69 2.21
C ALA A 280 21.36 -6.36 2.89
N ALA A 281 21.85 -5.28 2.29
CA ALA A 281 21.67 -3.93 2.79
C ALA A 281 20.27 -3.36 2.47
N LEU A 282 19.71 -3.69 1.32
CA LEU A 282 18.47 -3.12 0.78
C LEU A 282 17.48 -4.23 0.35
N THR A 283 16.20 -3.93 0.50
CA THR A 283 15.10 -4.69 -0.11
C THR A 283 14.01 -3.76 -0.56
N VAL A 284 13.12 -4.25 -1.44
CA VAL A 284 11.86 -3.58 -1.75
C VAL A 284 10.76 -4.31 -1.01
N ASN A 285 10.04 -3.60 -0.12
CA ASN A 285 8.99 -4.18 0.71
C ASN A 285 8.06 -3.07 1.24
N GLY A 286 7.11 -3.44 2.08
CA GLY A 286 6.13 -2.51 2.65
C GLY A 286 6.16 -2.43 4.17
N SER A 287 5.36 -1.53 4.69
CA SER A 287 5.22 -1.24 6.12
C SER A 287 4.81 -2.45 6.96
N TRP A 288 4.28 -3.50 6.34
CA TRP A 288 3.90 -4.76 6.99
C TRP A 288 5.08 -5.68 7.32
N LEU A 289 6.29 -5.46 6.79
CA LEU A 289 7.41 -6.40 6.83
C LEU A 289 7.76 -6.90 8.24
N LEU A 290 7.82 -6.00 9.24
CA LEU A 290 8.11 -6.39 10.62
C LEU A 290 6.95 -7.13 11.27
N ASN A 291 5.71 -6.69 11.03
CA ASN A 291 4.51 -7.30 11.61
C ASN A 291 4.29 -8.71 11.05
N GLU A 292 4.39 -8.88 9.73
CA GLU A 292 4.24 -10.16 9.04
C GLU A 292 5.22 -11.22 9.56
N ASN A 293 6.46 -10.83 9.84
CA ASN A 293 7.51 -11.73 10.29
C ASN A 293 7.69 -11.73 11.82
N LYS A 294 6.91 -10.96 12.57
CA LYS A 294 7.07 -10.75 14.02
C LYS A 294 8.53 -10.45 14.38
N SER A 295 9.17 -9.60 13.59
CA SER A 295 10.61 -9.34 13.64
C SER A 295 10.91 -8.03 14.37
N THR A 296 12.05 -8.02 15.06
CA THR A 296 12.64 -6.83 15.70
C THR A 296 13.93 -6.39 15.01
N ALA A 297 14.13 -6.77 13.75
CA ALA A 297 15.31 -6.41 12.98
C ALA A 297 15.48 -4.87 12.91
N ASN A 298 16.73 -4.41 12.97
CA ASN A 298 17.06 -2.98 12.90
C ASN A 298 17.04 -2.50 11.45
N ILE A 299 15.83 -2.27 10.94
CA ILE A 299 15.59 -1.81 9.58
C ILE A 299 14.78 -0.50 9.58
N ASN A 300 14.85 0.24 8.48
CA ASN A 300 13.99 1.39 8.29
C ASN A 300 13.64 1.56 6.80
N MET A 301 12.58 2.32 6.51
CA MET A 301 12.20 2.68 5.15
C MET A 301 12.82 4.03 4.81
N MET A 302 13.44 4.15 3.64
CA MET A 302 13.89 5.45 3.15
C MET A 302 12.79 6.16 2.37
N LYS A 303 12.81 7.49 2.39
CA LYS A 303 12.04 8.26 1.41
C LYS A 303 12.50 7.84 0.01
N THR A 304 11.57 7.61 -0.90
CA THR A 304 11.92 7.21 -2.28
C THR A 304 12.87 8.23 -2.89
N PRO A 305 14.07 7.83 -3.32
CA PRO A 305 14.99 8.72 -4.01
C PRO A 305 14.30 9.36 -5.22
N VAL A 306 14.49 10.65 -5.43
CA VAL A 306 13.91 11.33 -6.59
C VAL A 306 14.62 10.85 -7.84
N ILE A 307 13.86 10.53 -8.87
CA ILE A 307 14.43 10.08 -10.14
C ILE A 307 15.27 11.20 -10.77
N SER A 308 16.58 10.97 -10.94
CA SER A 308 17.54 12.00 -11.40
C SER A 308 17.15 12.57 -12.76
N SER A 309 16.57 11.75 -13.64
CA SER A 309 16.09 12.22 -14.95
C SER A 309 14.93 13.22 -14.88
N ILE A 310 14.37 13.53 -13.70
CA ILE A 310 13.36 14.60 -13.53
C ILE A 310 13.86 15.94 -14.07
N VAL A 311 15.18 16.17 -14.09
CA VAL A 311 15.82 17.36 -14.64
C VAL A 311 15.38 17.63 -16.08
N GLU A 312 15.06 16.60 -16.86
CA GLU A 312 14.53 16.76 -18.23
C GLU A 312 13.15 17.45 -18.26
N LYS A 313 12.45 17.52 -17.15
CA LYS A 313 11.11 18.13 -17.00
C LYS A 313 11.15 19.49 -16.27
N LEU A 314 12.33 19.96 -15.88
CA LEU A 314 12.52 21.25 -15.22
C LEU A 314 12.74 22.37 -16.24
N GLU A 315 12.58 23.61 -15.79
CA GLU A 315 12.93 24.79 -16.59
C GLU A 315 14.46 24.85 -16.83
N ASP A 316 15.24 24.47 -15.80
CA ASP A 316 16.69 24.28 -15.94
C ASP A 316 17.03 22.81 -16.23
N THR A 317 17.01 22.46 -17.51
CA THR A 317 17.38 21.11 -18.00
C THR A 317 18.89 20.80 -17.89
N LYS A 318 19.70 21.71 -17.35
CA LYS A 318 21.14 21.52 -17.16
C LYS A 318 21.54 21.33 -15.71
N MET A 319 20.57 21.35 -14.79
CA MET A 319 20.79 21.07 -13.38
C MET A 319 21.55 19.75 -13.22
N THR A 320 22.61 19.75 -12.45
CA THR A 320 23.36 18.53 -12.14
C THR A 320 22.68 17.72 -11.04
N ASP A 321 23.04 16.44 -10.89
CA ASP A 321 22.48 15.60 -9.83
C ASP A 321 22.90 16.10 -8.43
N GLU A 322 24.08 16.68 -8.29
CA GLU A 322 24.56 17.30 -7.05
C GLU A 322 23.71 18.51 -6.67
N GLU A 323 23.34 19.36 -7.64
CA GLU A 323 22.44 20.50 -7.42
C GLU A 323 21.04 20.04 -7.05
N LEU A 324 20.51 19.02 -7.75
CA LEU A 324 19.23 18.39 -7.44
C LEU A 324 19.21 17.82 -6.01
N SER A 325 20.26 17.09 -5.65
CA SER A 325 20.41 16.51 -4.30
C SER A 325 20.47 17.58 -3.20
N GLU A 326 21.17 18.68 -3.42
CA GLU A 326 21.23 19.78 -2.44
C GLU A 326 19.86 20.48 -2.29
N ILE A 327 19.11 20.66 -3.38
CA ILE A 327 17.74 21.18 -3.31
C ILE A 327 16.85 20.22 -2.49
N ILE A 328 16.92 18.92 -2.76
CA ILE A 328 16.15 17.91 -2.03
C ILE A 328 16.53 17.90 -0.55
N LYS A 329 17.82 18.02 -0.23
CA LYS A 329 18.28 18.13 1.16
C LYS A 329 17.66 19.33 1.87
N ASN A 330 17.62 20.48 1.22
CA ASN A 330 17.04 21.69 1.79
C ASN A 330 15.50 21.52 1.98
N ILE A 331 14.81 20.83 1.07
CA ILE A 331 13.40 20.47 1.23
C ILE A 331 13.21 19.54 2.44
N ASP A 332 14.05 18.52 2.59
CA ASP A 332 14.01 17.58 3.72
C ASP A 332 14.29 18.27 5.06
N ASP A 333 15.16 19.29 5.06
CA ASP A 333 15.46 20.16 6.21
C ASP A 333 14.31 21.15 6.53
N GLY A 334 13.23 21.16 5.74
CA GLY A 334 12.07 22.05 5.93
C GLY A 334 12.33 23.50 5.56
N LYS A 335 13.37 23.78 4.78
CA LYS A 335 13.68 25.15 4.34
C LYS A 335 12.67 25.61 3.28
N ALA A 336 12.11 26.81 3.49
CA ALA A 336 11.27 27.44 2.51
C ALA A 336 12.09 27.87 1.27
N TYR A 337 11.42 27.97 0.13
CA TYR A 337 12.04 28.50 -1.08
C TYR A 337 12.53 29.95 -0.86
N ASP A 338 13.73 30.22 -1.26
CA ASP A 338 14.37 31.54 -1.28
C ASP A 338 15.25 31.62 -2.54
N ALA A 339 14.95 32.55 -3.43
CA ALA A 339 15.64 32.71 -4.71
C ALA A 339 17.14 33.06 -4.58
N ASP A 340 17.56 33.60 -3.43
CA ASP A 340 18.98 33.89 -3.17
C ASP A 340 19.74 32.63 -2.67
N THR A 341 19.01 31.63 -2.20
CA THR A 341 19.57 30.40 -1.63
C THR A 341 19.54 29.23 -2.62
N TYR A 342 18.49 29.15 -3.45
CA TYR A 342 18.31 28.05 -4.39
C TYR A 342 18.76 28.47 -5.80
N SER A 343 19.54 27.61 -6.45
CA SER A 343 19.97 27.79 -7.84
C SER A 343 18.90 27.47 -8.89
N CYS A 344 17.63 27.36 -8.51
CA CYS A 344 16.53 26.99 -9.39
C CYS A 344 15.35 27.96 -9.29
N SER A 345 14.45 27.94 -10.28
CA SER A 345 13.20 28.69 -10.23
C SER A 345 12.24 28.16 -9.15
N LEU A 346 11.24 28.98 -8.76
CA LEU A 346 10.18 28.52 -7.85
C LEU A 346 9.39 27.35 -8.46
N ASN A 347 9.22 27.33 -9.78
CA ASN A 347 8.51 26.24 -10.45
C ASN A 347 9.31 24.94 -10.36
N ASP A 348 10.61 24.98 -10.60
CA ASP A 348 11.48 23.82 -10.45
C ASP A 348 11.53 23.33 -8.99
N TYR A 349 11.67 24.25 -8.04
CA TYR A 349 11.61 23.91 -6.61
C TYR A 349 10.30 23.20 -6.26
N ASN A 350 9.15 23.71 -6.69
CA ASN A 350 7.85 23.11 -6.40
C ASN A 350 7.73 21.74 -7.06
N ARG A 351 8.25 21.58 -8.26
CA ARG A 351 8.23 20.29 -8.99
C ARG A 351 9.13 19.24 -8.31
N ILE A 352 10.32 19.63 -7.86
CA ILE A 352 11.24 18.76 -7.10
C ILE A 352 10.60 18.41 -5.73
N LYS A 353 9.99 19.37 -5.07
CA LYS A 353 9.30 19.18 -3.80
C LYS A 353 8.14 18.20 -3.95
N GLU A 354 7.31 18.34 -4.99
CA GLU A 354 6.26 17.36 -5.30
C GLU A 354 6.86 15.96 -5.47
N ALA A 355 7.89 15.82 -6.33
CA ALA A 355 8.54 14.53 -6.55
C ALA A 355 9.10 13.92 -5.25
N ARG A 356 9.67 14.73 -4.35
CA ARG A 356 10.22 14.25 -3.07
C ARG A 356 9.15 13.74 -2.12
N THR A 357 7.90 14.19 -2.25
CA THR A 357 6.78 13.72 -1.43
C THR A 357 6.16 12.43 -1.94
N VAL A 358 6.44 12.00 -3.18
CA VAL A 358 5.84 10.80 -3.77
C VAL A 358 6.30 9.53 -3.06
N ILE A 359 5.34 8.80 -2.50
CA ILE A 359 5.51 7.49 -1.88
C ILE A 359 4.41 6.58 -2.41
N TYR A 360 4.74 5.31 -2.69
CA TYR A 360 3.71 4.35 -3.07
C TYR A 360 2.88 3.93 -1.84
N ASN A 361 1.59 4.16 -1.89
CA ASN A 361 0.65 3.71 -0.87
C ASN A 361 -0.11 2.47 -1.37
N ASN A 362 -0.04 1.39 -0.60
CA ASN A 362 -0.67 0.11 -0.93
C ASN A 362 -2.03 -0.09 -0.23
N SER A 363 -2.69 0.97 0.20
CA SER A 363 -3.99 0.90 0.91
C SER A 363 -5.08 0.23 0.08
N ALA A 364 -4.95 0.23 -1.25
CA ALA A 364 -5.85 -0.44 -2.18
C ALA A 364 -6.01 -1.96 -1.96
N GLU A 365 -5.17 -2.57 -1.12
CA GLU A 365 -5.30 -3.98 -0.74
C GLU A 365 -6.02 -4.18 0.62
N GLN A 366 -6.61 -3.10 1.18
CA GLN A 366 -7.19 -3.12 2.53
C GLN A 366 -8.55 -2.43 2.53
N TYR A 367 -9.54 -3.07 1.89
CA TYR A 367 -10.88 -2.54 1.75
C TYR A 367 -11.88 -3.12 2.72
N ILE A 368 -12.86 -2.29 3.08
CA ILE A 368 -14.08 -2.67 3.77
C ILE A 368 -15.24 -2.47 2.81
N PHE A 369 -16.12 -3.47 2.70
CA PHE A 369 -17.34 -3.38 1.93
C PHE A 369 -18.42 -4.32 2.49
N ALA A 370 -19.68 -3.97 2.25
CA ALA A 370 -20.84 -4.75 2.66
C ALA A 370 -21.70 -5.05 1.44
N PRO A 371 -22.15 -6.31 1.22
CA PRO A 371 -23.11 -6.62 0.16
C PRO A 371 -24.44 -5.90 0.39
N ASN A 372 -25.02 -5.32 -0.68
CA ASN A 372 -26.30 -4.60 -0.60
C ASN A 372 -27.51 -5.53 -0.37
N TYR A 373 -27.33 -6.83 -0.58
CA TYR A 373 -28.34 -7.86 -0.35
C TYR A 373 -28.31 -8.44 1.08
N SER A 374 -27.37 -8.02 1.94
CA SER A 374 -27.33 -8.47 3.34
C SER A 374 -28.52 -7.93 4.13
N ASN A 375 -29.19 -8.79 4.92
CA ASN A 375 -30.24 -8.35 5.85
C ASN A 375 -29.70 -7.79 7.16
N ALA A 376 -28.39 -7.94 7.46
CA ALA A 376 -27.70 -7.33 8.58
C ALA A 376 -26.93 -6.03 8.18
N LEU A 377 -27.38 -5.34 7.13
CA LEU A 377 -26.72 -4.14 6.62
C LEU A 377 -26.70 -3.00 7.65
N ASP A 378 -27.79 -2.78 8.37
CA ASP A 378 -27.84 -1.73 9.41
C ASP A 378 -26.88 -2.04 10.57
N ALA A 379 -26.82 -3.31 10.98
CA ALA A 379 -25.87 -3.79 11.98
C ALA A 379 -24.42 -3.62 11.47
N SER A 380 -24.12 -3.97 10.21
CA SER A 380 -22.83 -3.79 9.57
C SER A 380 -22.40 -2.31 9.57
N LYS A 381 -23.32 -1.40 9.23
CA LYS A 381 -23.07 0.04 9.28
C LYS A 381 -22.86 0.54 10.72
N ALA A 382 -23.58 0.01 11.70
CA ALA A 382 -23.36 0.33 13.11
C ALA A 382 -21.96 -0.11 13.58
N PHE A 383 -21.53 -1.31 13.16
CA PHE A 383 -20.16 -1.75 13.39
C PHE A 383 -19.12 -0.83 12.74
N LEU A 384 -19.33 -0.41 11.51
CA LEU A 384 -18.41 0.50 10.81
C LEU A 384 -18.32 1.87 11.49
N LYS A 385 -19.43 2.43 11.98
CA LYS A 385 -19.42 3.67 12.77
C LYS A 385 -18.57 3.52 14.03
N TYR A 386 -18.68 2.37 14.72
CA TYR A 386 -17.84 2.04 15.87
C TYR A 386 -16.39 1.82 15.47
N PHE A 387 -16.14 1.12 14.36
CA PHE A 387 -14.80 0.82 13.84
C PHE A 387 -13.98 2.09 13.58
N PHE A 388 -14.60 3.13 13.04
CA PHE A 388 -13.97 4.42 12.78
C PHE A 388 -13.99 5.39 13.96
N LYS A 389 -14.40 4.96 15.15
CA LYS A 389 -14.28 5.75 16.39
C LYS A 389 -12.81 5.84 16.82
N ASP A 390 -12.43 6.96 17.47
CA ASP A 390 -11.06 7.17 17.94
C ASP A 390 -10.52 6.01 18.79
N SER A 391 -11.36 5.42 19.66
CA SER A 391 -10.93 4.27 20.48
C SER A 391 -10.54 3.05 19.63
N SER A 392 -11.26 2.76 18.56
CA SER A 392 -10.96 1.62 17.67
C SER A 392 -9.76 1.91 16.78
N ILE A 393 -9.64 3.13 16.25
CA ILE A 393 -8.45 3.58 15.52
C ILE A 393 -7.21 3.52 16.42
N LEU A 394 -7.33 3.92 17.67
CA LEU A 394 -6.24 3.81 18.65
C LEU A 394 -5.85 2.36 18.92
N THR A 395 -6.82 1.43 18.97
CA THR A 395 -6.56 -0.02 19.08
C THR A 395 -5.73 -0.51 17.87
N TYR A 396 -6.10 -0.10 16.64
CA TYR A 396 -5.33 -0.40 15.44
C TYR A 396 -3.89 0.13 15.54
N MET A 397 -3.72 1.42 15.82
CA MET A 397 -2.42 2.08 15.91
C MET A 397 -1.52 1.47 16.99
N ASN A 398 -2.05 1.21 18.19
CA ASN A 398 -1.30 0.61 19.30
C ASN A 398 -0.92 -0.85 19.05
N THR A 399 -1.75 -1.61 18.33
CA THR A 399 -1.47 -3.02 18.02
C THR A 399 -0.42 -3.18 16.94
N LEU A 400 -0.50 -2.34 15.90
CA LEU A 400 0.36 -2.45 14.73
C LEU A 400 1.58 -1.53 14.76
N HIS A 401 1.54 -0.47 15.55
CA HIS A 401 2.48 0.65 15.50
C HIS A 401 2.60 1.25 14.08
N LEU A 402 1.45 1.36 13.40
CA LEU A 402 1.30 1.87 12.04
C LEU A 402 0.17 2.91 11.99
N PRO A 403 0.25 3.87 11.05
CA PRO A 403 -0.84 4.81 10.82
C PRO A 403 -2.06 4.09 10.23
N SER A 404 -3.26 4.55 10.62
CA SER A 404 -4.52 4.22 9.96
C SER A 404 -4.78 5.19 8.80
N ASN A 405 -5.73 4.89 7.92
CA ASN A 405 -6.24 5.83 6.93
C ASN A 405 -7.09 6.95 7.53
N VAL A 406 -7.49 6.79 8.77
CA VAL A 406 -8.32 7.74 9.50
C VAL A 406 -7.51 8.33 10.65
N ARG A 407 -7.41 9.64 10.69
CA ARG A 407 -6.78 10.36 11.79
C ARG A 407 -7.64 10.25 13.04
N LEU A 408 -7.01 10.31 14.19
CA LEU A 408 -7.75 10.54 15.43
C LEU A 408 -8.34 11.97 15.43
N ASP A 409 -9.58 12.11 15.84
CA ASP A 409 -10.18 13.44 16.08
C ASP A 409 -9.42 14.16 17.20
N ASN A 410 -9.09 13.42 18.26
CA ASN A 410 -8.18 13.86 19.30
C ASN A 410 -6.80 13.20 19.15
N ALA A 411 -5.91 13.86 18.41
CA ALA A 411 -4.56 13.38 18.15
C ALA A 411 -3.73 13.12 19.44
N SER A 412 -4.07 13.75 20.59
CA SER A 412 -3.33 13.55 21.85
C SER A 412 -3.56 12.17 22.50
N LEU A 413 -4.49 11.37 22.00
CA LEU A 413 -4.72 10.01 22.46
C LEU A 413 -3.58 9.04 22.11
N TYR A 414 -2.84 9.33 21.03
CA TYR A 414 -1.67 8.54 20.61
C TYR A 414 -0.40 9.36 20.85
N ASP A 415 0.42 8.95 21.81
CA ASP A 415 1.65 9.68 22.16
C ASP A 415 2.89 9.19 21.38
N GLY A 416 2.84 8.01 20.78
CA GLY A 416 3.94 7.42 20.04
C GLY A 416 5.25 7.22 20.84
N SER A 417 5.18 7.33 22.20
CA SER A 417 6.38 7.28 23.04
C SER A 417 7.13 5.97 22.94
N ASN A 418 6.41 4.88 22.70
CA ASN A 418 6.96 3.53 22.54
C ASN A 418 7.25 3.14 21.09
N ASP A 419 7.04 4.05 20.15
CA ASP A 419 7.26 3.76 18.73
C ASP A 419 8.74 3.57 18.42
N SER A 420 9.02 2.53 17.68
CA SER A 420 10.33 2.27 17.08
C SER A 420 10.69 3.36 16.06
N LYS A 421 11.96 3.40 15.65
CA LYS A 421 12.38 4.25 14.53
C LYS A 421 11.57 3.95 13.26
N TRP A 422 11.33 2.66 12.98
CA TRP A 422 10.48 2.19 11.89
C TRP A 422 9.09 2.83 11.94
N SER A 423 8.39 2.69 13.05
CA SER A 423 7.05 3.24 13.22
C SER A 423 7.03 4.76 13.05
N LYS A 424 7.95 5.47 13.69
CA LYS A 424 8.06 6.94 13.57
C LYS A 424 8.27 7.39 12.12
N THR A 425 9.08 6.66 11.37
CA THR A 425 9.27 6.94 9.94
C THR A 425 7.98 6.75 9.16
N LEU A 426 7.25 5.66 9.41
CA LEU A 426 5.99 5.37 8.71
C LEU A 426 4.88 6.35 9.04
N PHE A 427 4.77 6.79 10.30
CA PHE A 427 3.84 7.87 10.68
C PHE A 427 4.19 9.19 9.97
N GLY A 428 5.48 9.54 9.93
CA GLY A 428 5.93 10.73 9.18
C GLY A 428 5.66 10.64 7.68
N MET A 429 5.74 9.45 7.08
CA MET A 429 5.38 9.23 5.68
C MET A 429 3.87 9.35 5.44
N ALA A 430 3.05 8.87 6.37
CA ALA A 430 1.60 8.94 6.25
C ALA A 430 1.05 10.38 6.29
N GLU A 431 1.76 11.31 6.93
CA GLU A 431 1.42 12.74 6.94
C GLU A 431 1.76 13.44 5.60
N ASN A 432 2.41 12.74 4.68
CA ASN A 432 2.86 13.31 3.42
C ASN A 432 1.69 13.44 2.43
N GLU A 433 1.44 14.66 1.95
CA GLU A 433 0.35 14.97 1.01
C GLU A 433 0.57 14.39 -0.40
N GLY A 434 1.80 14.00 -0.72
CA GLY A 434 2.18 13.42 -2.02
C GLY A 434 2.03 11.90 -2.11
N LEU A 435 1.33 11.25 -1.17
CA LEU A 435 1.11 9.81 -1.23
C LEU A 435 0.38 9.38 -2.51
N MET A 436 0.99 8.44 -3.22
CA MET A 436 0.32 7.72 -4.31
C MET A 436 -0.56 6.61 -3.74
N VAL A 437 -1.82 6.62 -4.09
CA VAL A 437 -2.74 5.51 -3.82
C VAL A 437 -2.91 4.70 -5.12
N ARG A 438 -2.68 3.38 -5.06
CA ARG A 438 -2.95 2.49 -6.18
C ARG A 438 -4.45 2.24 -6.27
N THR A 439 -5.17 3.14 -6.93
CA THR A 439 -6.57 2.93 -7.23
C THR A 439 -6.79 3.24 -8.69
N SER A 440 -7.17 2.23 -9.44
CA SER A 440 -7.66 2.43 -10.79
C SER A 440 -8.92 1.60 -10.96
N ARG A 441 -9.94 2.22 -11.49
CA ARG A 441 -11.17 1.54 -11.91
C ARG A 441 -11.05 0.98 -13.33
N SER A 442 -10.01 1.36 -14.07
CA SER A 442 -9.75 0.79 -15.39
C SER A 442 -9.45 -0.71 -15.28
N PRO A 443 -10.23 -1.61 -15.88
CA PRO A 443 -9.95 -3.04 -15.93
C PRO A 443 -8.55 -3.32 -16.49
N VAL A 444 -8.14 -2.59 -17.50
CA VAL A 444 -6.81 -2.73 -18.13
C VAL A 444 -5.68 -2.55 -17.12
N LEU A 445 -5.75 -1.52 -16.28
CA LEU A 445 -4.72 -1.28 -15.27
C LEU A 445 -4.81 -2.24 -14.09
N ARG A 446 -6.02 -2.56 -13.66
CA ARG A 446 -6.30 -3.35 -12.47
C ARG A 446 -6.08 -4.83 -12.70
N ASP A 447 -6.70 -5.39 -13.73
CA ASP A 447 -6.82 -6.83 -13.89
C ASP A 447 -5.67 -7.41 -14.72
N HIS A 448 -5.06 -6.60 -15.57
CA HIS A 448 -3.95 -7.04 -16.43
C HIS A 448 -2.59 -6.50 -15.99
N GLY A 449 -2.53 -5.81 -14.84
CA GLY A 449 -1.27 -5.35 -14.24
C GLY A 449 -0.46 -4.39 -15.12
N VAL A 450 -1.09 -3.65 -16.02
CA VAL A 450 -0.41 -2.79 -16.99
C VAL A 450 0.38 -1.69 -16.34
N ASN A 451 -0.08 -1.15 -15.20
CA ASN A 451 0.67 -0.21 -14.38
C ASN A 451 1.95 -0.83 -13.78
N ALA A 452 1.99 -2.17 -13.63
CA ALA A 452 3.11 -2.96 -13.12
C ALA A 452 3.82 -3.72 -14.26
N PHE A 453 3.94 -3.11 -15.42
CA PHE A 453 4.59 -3.67 -16.61
C PHE A 453 3.90 -4.90 -17.23
N ALA A 454 2.57 -5.01 -17.08
CA ALA A 454 1.72 -5.99 -17.77
C ALA A 454 2.26 -7.44 -17.73
N GLY A 455 2.77 -7.87 -16.57
CA GLY A 455 3.31 -9.22 -16.40
C GLY A 455 4.72 -9.45 -16.99
N VAL A 456 5.34 -8.46 -17.61
CA VAL A 456 6.75 -8.54 -18.01
C VAL A 456 7.64 -8.60 -16.77
N GLN A 457 8.48 -9.60 -16.66
CA GLN A 457 9.34 -9.83 -15.49
C GLN A 457 10.60 -8.96 -15.57
N THR A 458 10.47 -7.67 -15.27
CA THR A 458 11.54 -6.68 -15.43
C THR A 458 12.79 -7.03 -14.64
N ALA A 459 12.70 -7.27 -13.35
CA ALA A 459 13.85 -7.62 -12.51
C ALA A 459 14.48 -8.94 -12.94
N GLN A 460 13.68 -9.95 -13.31
CA GLN A 460 14.19 -11.22 -13.84
C GLN A 460 14.93 -11.03 -15.15
N SER A 461 14.46 -10.15 -16.02
CA SER A 461 15.09 -9.86 -17.31
C SER A 461 16.51 -9.31 -17.15
N PHE A 462 16.73 -8.46 -16.12
CA PHE A 462 18.06 -7.92 -15.80
C PHE A 462 18.95 -8.94 -15.08
N LEU A 463 18.39 -9.99 -14.47
CA LEU A 463 19.10 -10.97 -13.66
C LEU A 463 19.30 -12.33 -14.36
N ALA A 464 18.90 -12.50 -15.62
CA ALA A 464 19.06 -13.76 -16.31
C ALA A 464 20.50 -14.31 -16.14
N GLY A 465 20.61 -15.59 -15.74
CA GLY A 465 21.89 -16.20 -15.36
C GLY A 465 22.89 -16.22 -16.50
N ASN A 466 22.42 -16.45 -17.72
CA ASN A 466 23.25 -16.37 -18.93
C ASN A 466 23.31 -14.92 -19.41
N PRO A 467 24.51 -14.31 -19.56
CA PRO A 467 24.64 -12.92 -20.01
C PRO A 467 23.97 -12.61 -21.36
N SER A 468 23.90 -13.60 -22.26
CA SER A 468 23.24 -13.43 -23.57
C SER A 468 21.71 -13.28 -23.47
N ASP A 469 21.13 -13.72 -22.37
CA ASP A 469 19.68 -13.73 -22.15
C ASP A 469 19.22 -12.50 -21.33
N ARG A 470 20.17 -11.70 -20.83
CA ARG A 470 19.87 -10.46 -20.11
C ARG A 470 19.37 -9.41 -21.08
N LYS A 471 18.25 -8.82 -20.71
CA LYS A 471 17.65 -7.72 -21.46
C LYS A 471 18.10 -6.38 -20.89
N ASN A 472 18.09 -5.36 -21.73
CA ASN A 472 18.19 -3.97 -21.32
C ASN A 472 16.79 -3.33 -21.21
N ALA A 473 16.71 -2.11 -20.73
CA ALA A 473 15.44 -1.42 -20.57
C ALA A 473 14.66 -1.23 -21.88
N ASP A 474 15.35 -1.01 -23.00
CA ASP A 474 14.69 -0.90 -24.31
C ASP A 474 14.01 -2.23 -24.70
N GLN A 475 14.68 -3.34 -24.53
CA GLN A 475 14.13 -4.65 -24.84
C GLN A 475 12.94 -5.01 -23.93
N VAL A 476 13.02 -4.66 -22.64
CA VAL A 476 11.90 -4.84 -21.69
C VAL A 476 10.73 -3.94 -22.07
N TRP A 477 11.00 -2.72 -22.52
CA TRP A 477 9.98 -1.79 -22.97
C TRP A 477 9.25 -2.27 -24.23
N ASP A 478 10.00 -2.75 -25.22
CA ASP A 478 9.43 -3.31 -26.46
C ASP A 478 8.57 -4.54 -26.17
N GLU A 479 8.98 -5.38 -25.23
CA GLU A 479 8.22 -6.54 -24.78
C GLU A 479 6.92 -6.12 -24.06
N LEU A 480 6.96 -5.09 -23.21
CA LEU A 480 5.79 -4.51 -22.57
C LEU A 480 4.77 -4.01 -23.60
N LEU A 481 5.23 -3.26 -24.60
CA LEU A 481 4.36 -2.74 -25.65
C LEU A 481 3.75 -3.90 -26.46
N ALA A 482 4.50 -4.96 -26.74
CA ALA A 482 3.98 -6.13 -27.44
C ALA A 482 2.87 -6.85 -26.64
N VAL A 483 3.03 -7.00 -25.31
CA VAL A 483 1.99 -7.56 -24.43
C VAL A 483 0.74 -6.69 -24.42
N ILE A 484 0.92 -5.36 -24.36
CA ILE A 484 -0.22 -4.42 -24.40
C ILE A 484 -0.92 -4.51 -25.75
N ASP A 485 -0.18 -4.60 -26.86
CA ASP A 485 -0.73 -4.73 -28.20
C ASP A 485 -1.58 -5.98 -28.36
N GLU A 486 -1.07 -7.10 -27.88
CA GLU A 486 -1.76 -8.40 -27.98
C GLU A 486 -3.05 -8.42 -27.16
N GLY A 487 -3.04 -7.77 -25.97
CA GLY A 487 -4.17 -7.79 -25.04
C GLY A 487 -5.18 -6.66 -25.22
N TRP A 488 -4.80 -5.55 -25.84
CA TRP A 488 -5.54 -4.28 -25.75
C TRP A 488 -7.02 -4.37 -26.13
N GLU A 489 -7.32 -4.99 -27.28
CA GLU A 489 -8.69 -5.11 -27.77
C GLU A 489 -9.57 -5.95 -26.84
N ALA A 490 -9.03 -7.03 -26.31
CA ALA A 490 -9.75 -7.87 -25.34
C ALA A 490 -9.99 -7.12 -24.01
N TRP A 491 -8.94 -6.49 -23.47
CA TRP A 491 -8.98 -5.84 -22.17
C TRP A 491 -9.86 -4.58 -22.11
N THR A 492 -10.06 -3.91 -23.23
CA THR A 492 -10.91 -2.71 -23.31
C THR A 492 -12.37 -3.01 -23.61
N ASN A 493 -12.70 -4.26 -23.95
CA ASN A 493 -14.07 -4.74 -24.19
C ASN A 493 -14.64 -5.55 -23.02
N GLU A 494 -13.86 -5.80 -21.96
CA GLU A 494 -14.31 -6.40 -20.69
C GLU A 494 -15.08 -5.38 -19.82
#